data_31ccf8f93d12b5aee7d8716dca742d52
#
_entry.id   31ccf8f93d12b5aee7d8716dca742d52
#
_cell.length_a   1.000
_cell.length_b   1.000
_cell.length_c   1.000
_cell.angle_alpha   90.00
_cell.angle_beta   90.00
_cell.angle_gamma   90.00
#
_symmetry.space_group_name_H-M   'P 1'
#
loop_
_entity.id
_entity.type
_entity.pdbx_description
1 polymer ?
#
loop_
_entity_poly.entity_id
_entity_poly.type
_entity_poly.pdbx_seq_one_letter_code
_entity_poly.pdbx_strand_id
1 'polypeptide(L)'
;MDKKDFLSRLKDGVLSRRQALEILRAAGVGVVTMPLMAPRARAEDQVTYFTWSGYDVPEFFPKYVEKHGANPNMPIFADEEEAFQKLRAGFFTDVAHPCSGRISRWRSVGLLQPIDTGRLSHWPDVFEYLKSANGANADGQQWFVPVDWGNTSVVYRTDLVDVKEDSWTILWDQRYKGKLSIGVDITDTAVIVALLTGAKDPYDPTDAEIAAIRAKMTEQKPLLRFYWSDETTMEQALTSGEIVASSAWNGAVARLKAAGVPVAYMKPKEGILCWACGLTLIAGAKEVDKAYDLMDAMLDPAAGQWLVTANGYGHSNKKTFDLVDDATLAELGLPKDPTEMLSSGIFSRENKKIDVLQKMFEEVQAS
;
A
#
# COMPACT_ATOMS: atom_id res chain seq x y z
N MET A 1 5.90 -40.37 -29.13
CA MET A 1 5.31 -39.05 -28.78
C MET A 1 6.23 -38.00 -29.36
N ASP A 2 5.73 -37.11 -30.22
CA ASP A 2 6.55 -36.05 -30.75
C ASP A 2 6.73 -34.92 -29.75
N LYS A 3 7.68 -33.95 -30.05
CA LYS A 3 8.03 -32.85 -29.16
C LYS A 3 6.84 -31.92 -28.92
N LYS A 4 5.95 -31.74 -29.92
CA LYS A 4 4.78 -30.85 -29.80
C LYS A 4 3.70 -31.45 -28.89
N ASP A 5 3.42 -32.78 -29.04
CA ASP A 5 2.47 -33.51 -28.21
C ASP A 5 2.94 -33.59 -26.75
N PHE A 6 4.26 -33.77 -26.52
CA PHE A 6 4.85 -33.76 -25.19
C PHE A 6 4.69 -32.39 -24.49
N LEU A 7 5.03 -31.30 -25.20
CA LEU A 7 4.93 -29.94 -24.63
C LEU A 7 3.48 -29.50 -24.39
N SER A 8 2.53 -29.91 -25.25
CA SER A 8 1.10 -29.65 -25.03
C SER A 8 0.60 -30.33 -23.78
N ARG A 9 0.85 -31.63 -23.61
CA ARG A 9 0.41 -32.36 -22.42
C ARG A 9 1.04 -31.91 -21.11
N LEU A 10 2.26 -31.39 -21.19
CA LEU A 10 2.91 -30.78 -20.03
C LEU A 10 2.24 -29.45 -19.63
N LYS A 11 1.92 -28.62 -20.63
CA LYS A 11 1.25 -27.33 -20.45
C LYS A 11 -0.20 -27.47 -19.97
N ASP A 12 -0.88 -28.50 -20.46
CA ASP A 12 -2.28 -28.79 -20.13
C ASP A 12 -2.45 -29.59 -18.81
N GLY A 13 -1.34 -29.80 -18.07
CA GLY A 13 -1.36 -30.49 -16.77
C GLY A 13 -1.68 -31.99 -16.84
N VAL A 14 -1.73 -32.58 -18.04
CA VAL A 14 -2.04 -33.99 -18.27
C VAL A 14 -0.88 -34.93 -17.89
N LEU A 15 0.36 -34.39 -17.87
CA LEU A 15 1.55 -35.08 -17.42
C LEU A 15 2.07 -34.48 -16.11
N SER A 16 2.22 -35.32 -15.10
CA SER A 16 2.94 -34.91 -13.87
C SER A 16 4.44 -34.76 -14.15
N ARG A 17 5.13 -33.90 -13.35
CA ARG A 17 6.59 -33.74 -13.45
C ARG A 17 7.37 -35.03 -13.41
N ARG A 18 6.90 -36.03 -12.63
CA ARG A 18 7.51 -37.35 -12.51
C ARG A 18 7.38 -38.13 -13.81
N GLN A 19 6.20 -38.15 -14.42
CA GLN A 19 5.94 -38.82 -15.70
C GLN A 19 6.74 -38.20 -16.85
N ALA A 20 6.87 -36.85 -16.86
CA ALA A 20 7.69 -36.15 -17.83
C ALA A 20 9.17 -36.51 -17.73
N LEU A 21 9.72 -36.69 -16.51
CA LEU A 21 11.09 -37.12 -16.28
C LEU A 21 11.32 -38.60 -16.68
N GLU A 22 10.36 -39.46 -16.46
CA GLU A 22 10.42 -40.87 -16.88
C GLU A 22 10.43 -41.00 -18.40
N ILE A 23 9.63 -40.21 -19.11
CA ILE A 23 9.59 -40.16 -20.58
C ILE A 23 10.93 -39.63 -21.15
N LEU A 24 11.52 -38.57 -20.56
CA LEU A 24 12.81 -38.06 -20.98
C LEU A 24 13.95 -39.01 -20.75
N ARG A 25 13.94 -39.79 -19.64
CA ARG A 25 14.89 -40.86 -19.36
C ARG A 25 14.77 -42.01 -20.37
N ALA A 26 13.55 -42.42 -20.68
CA ALA A 26 13.28 -43.47 -21.67
C ALA A 26 13.68 -43.06 -23.10
N ALA A 27 13.69 -41.76 -23.40
CA ALA A 27 14.10 -41.17 -24.70
C ALA A 27 15.63 -41.00 -24.85
N GLY A 28 16.44 -41.47 -23.88
CA GLY A 28 17.91 -41.41 -23.93
C GLY A 28 18.47 -39.96 -23.80
N VAL A 29 17.66 -38.99 -23.39
CA VAL A 29 18.12 -37.67 -23.06
C VAL A 29 18.80 -37.72 -21.70
N GLY A 30 20.13 -37.65 -21.68
CA GLY A 30 20.91 -37.58 -20.45
C GLY A 30 20.50 -36.35 -19.63
N VAL A 31 19.65 -36.55 -18.63
CA VAL A 31 19.37 -35.52 -17.64
C VAL A 31 20.61 -35.45 -16.77
N VAL A 32 21.44 -34.43 -17.01
CA VAL A 32 22.49 -34.05 -16.07
C VAL A 32 21.77 -33.59 -14.80
N THR A 33 21.62 -34.49 -13.85
CA THR A 33 21.20 -34.11 -12.50
C THR A 33 22.39 -33.39 -11.87
N MET A 34 22.46 -32.07 -12.07
CA MET A 34 23.19 -31.21 -11.13
C MET A 34 22.53 -31.43 -9.78
N PRO A 35 23.28 -31.75 -8.73
CA PRO A 35 22.76 -31.72 -7.39
C PRO A 35 22.49 -30.24 -7.03
N LEU A 36 21.29 -29.74 -7.29
CA LEU A 36 20.77 -28.57 -6.63
C LEU A 36 20.47 -28.95 -5.18
N MET A 37 21.53 -29.11 -4.40
CA MET A 37 21.48 -29.07 -2.95
C MET A 37 21.70 -27.62 -2.49
N ALA A 38 20.80 -26.71 -2.88
CA ALA A 38 20.46 -25.64 -1.98
C ALA A 38 19.44 -26.24 -1.01
N PRO A 39 19.65 -26.12 0.32
CA PRO A 39 18.62 -26.48 1.27
C PRO A 39 17.39 -25.65 0.89
N ARG A 40 16.30 -26.28 0.48
CA ARG A 40 15.00 -25.63 0.42
C ARG A 40 14.70 -25.23 1.86
N ALA A 41 14.91 -23.94 2.19
CA ALA A 41 14.35 -23.39 3.41
C ALA A 41 12.86 -23.78 3.40
N ARG A 42 12.42 -24.47 4.42
CA ARG A 42 11.00 -24.82 4.57
C ARG A 42 10.23 -23.52 4.68
N ALA A 43 9.06 -23.44 4.10
CA ALA A 43 8.19 -22.26 4.22
C ALA A 43 7.91 -21.89 5.70
N GLU A 44 8.02 -22.89 6.60
CA GLU A 44 7.89 -22.74 8.05
C GLU A 44 9.05 -21.93 8.71
N ASP A 45 10.20 -21.80 8.02
CA ASP A 45 11.39 -21.12 8.53
C ASP A 45 11.55 -19.71 7.95
N GLN A 46 10.57 -19.15 7.23
CA GLN A 46 10.63 -17.81 6.67
C GLN A 46 9.84 -16.83 7.53
N VAL A 47 10.32 -15.56 7.61
CA VAL A 47 9.55 -14.48 8.21
C VAL A 47 8.22 -14.32 7.47
N THR A 48 7.15 -14.13 8.22
CA THR A 48 5.84 -13.81 7.64
C THR A 48 5.64 -12.30 7.65
N TYR A 49 5.45 -11.74 6.46
CA TYR A 49 5.28 -10.32 6.19
C TYR A 49 3.87 -10.05 5.67
N PHE A 50 2.99 -9.52 6.52
CA PHE A 50 1.61 -9.19 6.20
C PHE A 50 1.53 -7.78 5.61
N THR A 51 1.20 -7.66 4.33
CA THR A 51 1.41 -6.44 3.55
C THR A 51 0.29 -6.14 2.57
N TRP A 52 0.44 -5.02 1.88
CA TRP A 52 -0.41 -4.57 0.77
C TRP A 52 -0.07 -5.32 -0.52
N SER A 53 -1.05 -5.42 -1.42
CA SER A 53 -0.80 -5.83 -2.80
C SER A 53 0.18 -4.87 -3.47
N GLY A 54 1.15 -5.42 -4.22
CA GLY A 54 2.21 -4.65 -4.88
C GLY A 54 3.47 -4.44 -4.06
N TYR A 55 3.46 -4.82 -2.76
CA TYR A 55 4.64 -4.85 -1.89
C TYR A 55 5.18 -6.28 -1.69
N ASP A 56 4.51 -7.26 -2.27
CA ASP A 56 4.84 -8.70 -2.22
C ASP A 56 5.82 -9.11 -3.33
N VAL A 57 6.76 -8.25 -3.66
CA VAL A 57 7.73 -8.43 -4.74
C VAL A 57 9.17 -8.41 -4.23
N PRO A 58 10.03 -9.33 -4.69
CA PRO A 58 11.40 -9.48 -4.18
C PRO A 58 12.29 -8.26 -4.45
N GLU A 59 11.94 -7.44 -5.43
CA GLU A 59 12.65 -6.22 -5.79
C GLU A 59 12.62 -5.17 -4.67
N PHE A 60 11.65 -5.26 -3.76
CA PHE A 60 11.52 -4.35 -2.64
C PHE A 60 12.38 -4.73 -1.41
N PHE A 61 12.95 -5.94 -1.41
CA PHE A 61 13.82 -6.42 -0.34
C PHE A 61 14.94 -7.35 -0.84
N PRO A 62 15.70 -6.94 -1.88
CA PRO A 62 16.67 -7.82 -2.53
C PRO A 62 17.75 -8.33 -1.57
N LYS A 63 18.18 -7.48 -0.60
CA LYS A 63 19.16 -7.85 0.42
C LYS A 63 18.69 -8.93 1.37
N TYR A 64 17.39 -8.96 1.68
CA TYR A 64 16.80 -10.06 2.44
C TYR A 64 16.88 -11.37 1.66
N VAL A 65 16.48 -11.35 0.39
CA VAL A 65 16.51 -12.54 -0.47
C VAL A 65 17.94 -13.04 -0.69
N GLU A 66 18.89 -12.13 -0.89
CA GLU A 66 20.33 -12.47 -0.99
C GLU A 66 20.83 -13.18 0.27
N LYS A 67 20.46 -12.68 1.47
CA LYS A 67 20.89 -13.22 2.75
C LYS A 67 20.26 -14.56 3.09
N HIS A 68 18.96 -14.73 2.83
CA HIS A 68 18.18 -15.90 3.28
C HIS A 68 17.90 -16.91 2.16
N GLY A 69 18.19 -16.58 0.90
CA GLY A 69 17.99 -17.47 -0.25
C GLY A 69 16.52 -17.75 -0.60
N ALA A 70 15.57 -17.04 0.01
CA ALA A 70 14.13 -17.19 -0.22
C ALA A 70 13.38 -15.88 0.13
N ASN A 71 12.19 -15.73 -0.46
CA ASN A 71 11.28 -14.64 -0.11
C ASN A 71 10.64 -14.88 1.26
N PRO A 72 10.19 -13.81 1.96
CA PRO A 72 9.24 -13.92 3.07
C PRO A 72 7.97 -14.65 2.65
N ASN A 73 7.21 -15.17 3.62
CA ASN A 73 5.79 -15.48 3.41
C ASN A 73 5.01 -14.17 3.40
N MET A 74 4.30 -13.87 2.32
CA MET A 74 3.66 -12.57 2.10
C MET A 74 2.14 -12.69 1.94
N PRO A 75 1.39 -12.91 3.05
CA PRO A 75 -0.05 -12.74 3.01
C PRO A 75 -0.41 -11.27 2.78
N ILE A 76 -1.50 -11.03 2.05
CA ILE A 76 -1.95 -9.70 1.63
C ILE A 76 -3.22 -9.32 2.37
N PHE A 77 -3.39 -8.03 2.66
CA PHE A 77 -4.66 -7.43 3.09
C PHE A 77 -5.08 -6.33 2.11
N ALA A 78 -6.39 -6.14 2.01
CA ALA A 78 -6.98 -5.14 1.13
C ALA A 78 -7.11 -3.76 1.79
N ASP A 79 -7.29 -3.74 3.13
CA ASP A 79 -7.35 -2.52 3.93
C ASP A 79 -6.83 -2.76 5.36
N GLU A 80 -6.55 -1.67 6.08
CA GLU A 80 -5.96 -1.75 7.42
C GLU A 80 -6.93 -2.25 8.49
N GLU A 81 -8.23 -2.10 8.31
CA GLU A 81 -9.21 -2.62 9.26
C GLU A 81 -9.30 -4.14 9.15
N GLU A 82 -9.29 -4.68 7.91
CA GLU A 82 -9.15 -6.11 7.68
C GLU A 82 -7.90 -6.67 8.36
N ALA A 83 -6.74 -6.01 8.17
CA ALA A 83 -5.49 -6.41 8.81
C ALA A 83 -5.60 -6.43 10.34
N PHE A 84 -6.16 -5.36 10.93
CA PHE A 84 -6.38 -5.24 12.37
C PHE A 84 -7.26 -6.36 12.92
N GLN A 85 -8.41 -6.62 12.28
CA GLN A 85 -9.34 -7.65 12.73
C GLN A 85 -8.75 -9.05 12.61
N LYS A 86 -8.02 -9.35 11.54
CA LYS A 86 -7.31 -10.63 11.36
C LYS A 86 -6.28 -10.85 12.48
N LEU A 87 -5.46 -9.84 12.78
CA LEU A 87 -4.46 -9.93 13.84
C LEU A 87 -5.12 -10.13 15.22
N ARG A 88 -6.20 -9.42 15.52
CA ARG A 88 -6.98 -9.60 16.75
C ARG A 88 -7.63 -10.99 16.85
N ALA A 89 -8.01 -11.56 15.74
CA ALA A 89 -8.54 -12.93 15.67
C ALA A 89 -7.48 -14.03 15.78
N GLY A 90 -6.19 -13.64 15.91
CA GLY A 90 -5.08 -14.59 16.08
C GLY A 90 -4.40 -15.00 14.76
N PHE A 91 -4.63 -14.26 13.68
CA PHE A 91 -3.82 -14.42 12.47
C PHE A 91 -2.36 -14.14 12.79
N PHE A 92 -1.49 -15.12 12.49
CA PHE A 92 -0.08 -15.03 12.80
C PHE A 92 0.70 -14.32 11.69
N THR A 93 1.53 -13.37 12.09
CA THR A 93 2.58 -12.78 11.25
C THR A 93 3.73 -12.28 12.15
N ASP A 94 4.93 -12.16 11.61
CA ASP A 94 6.07 -11.59 12.32
C ASP A 94 6.13 -10.07 12.14
N VAL A 95 5.88 -9.63 10.90
CA VAL A 95 5.92 -8.22 10.49
C VAL A 95 4.61 -7.88 9.79
N ALA A 96 4.09 -6.69 10.07
CA ALA A 96 2.96 -6.13 9.33
C ALA A 96 3.31 -4.74 8.79
N HIS A 97 2.62 -4.31 7.73
CA HIS A 97 2.85 -3.06 7.01
C HIS A 97 1.65 -2.08 7.12
N PRO A 98 1.31 -1.59 8.32
CA PRO A 98 0.29 -0.56 8.46
C PRO A 98 0.83 0.83 8.11
N CYS A 99 -0.08 1.79 7.96
CA CYS A 99 0.28 3.20 7.94
C CYS A 99 0.36 3.79 9.36
N SER A 100 1.09 4.87 9.52
CA SER A 100 1.41 5.45 10.83
C SER A 100 0.19 5.82 11.68
N GLY A 101 -0.93 6.16 11.06
CA GLY A 101 -2.18 6.47 11.75
C GLY A 101 -2.79 5.32 12.57
N ARG A 102 -2.31 4.08 12.39
CA ARG A 102 -2.82 2.89 13.09
C ARG A 102 -1.98 2.47 14.29
N ILE A 103 -0.76 2.97 14.43
CA ILE A 103 0.23 2.48 15.38
C ILE A 103 -0.27 2.59 16.82
N SER A 104 -0.83 3.73 17.21
CA SER A 104 -1.38 3.93 18.57
C SER A 104 -2.47 2.91 18.90
N ARG A 105 -3.40 2.67 17.97
CA ARG A 105 -4.50 1.70 18.16
C ARG A 105 -3.97 0.27 18.28
N TRP A 106 -3.08 -0.14 17.39
CA TRP A 106 -2.52 -1.49 17.40
C TRP A 106 -1.69 -1.75 18.66
N ARG A 107 -0.92 -0.75 19.10
CA ARG A 107 -0.17 -0.79 20.36
C ARG A 107 -1.09 -0.91 21.57
N SER A 108 -2.16 -0.12 21.63
CA SER A 108 -3.07 -0.07 22.78
C SER A 108 -3.75 -1.40 23.10
N VAL A 109 -3.90 -2.27 22.11
CA VAL A 109 -4.47 -3.61 22.28
C VAL A 109 -3.42 -4.73 22.31
N GLY A 110 -2.12 -4.37 22.42
CA GLY A 110 -1.04 -5.33 22.62
C GLY A 110 -0.64 -6.13 21.35
N LEU A 111 -0.96 -5.66 20.16
CA LEU A 111 -0.58 -6.33 18.90
C LEU A 111 0.90 -6.12 18.55
N LEU A 112 1.53 -5.07 19.05
CA LEU A 112 2.88 -4.69 18.69
C LEU A 112 3.88 -4.97 19.82
N GLN A 113 5.14 -5.18 19.45
CA GLN A 113 6.27 -5.09 20.36
C GLN A 113 7.26 -4.01 19.87
N PRO A 114 8.04 -3.41 20.80
CA PRO A 114 8.95 -2.34 20.46
C PRO A 114 10.09 -2.84 19.56
N ILE A 115 10.62 -1.94 18.73
CA ILE A 115 11.67 -2.18 17.76
C ILE A 115 12.97 -1.56 18.26
N ASP A 116 14.02 -2.36 18.33
CA ASP A 116 15.39 -1.90 18.60
C ASP A 116 15.99 -1.33 17.30
N THR A 117 15.94 -0.01 17.16
CA THR A 117 16.48 0.67 15.97
C THR A 117 18.00 0.58 15.84
N GLY A 118 18.71 0.21 16.90
CA GLY A 118 20.15 -0.07 16.85
C GLY A 118 20.51 -1.30 16.01
N ARG A 119 19.54 -2.14 15.71
CA ARG A 119 19.68 -3.30 14.81
C ARG A 119 19.48 -2.97 13.34
N LEU A 120 19.02 -1.76 13.01
CA LEU A 120 18.74 -1.32 11.64
C LEU A 120 19.87 -0.41 11.15
N SER A 121 20.70 -0.92 10.24
CA SER A 121 21.88 -0.20 9.75
C SER A 121 21.53 1.06 8.96
N HIS A 122 20.35 1.08 8.33
CA HIS A 122 19.84 2.20 7.54
C HIS A 122 19.01 3.21 8.36
N TRP A 123 18.69 2.92 9.64
CA TRP A 123 17.90 3.81 10.48
C TRP A 123 18.43 5.25 10.60
N PRO A 124 19.75 5.52 10.68
CA PRO A 124 20.28 6.89 10.74
C PRO A 124 19.93 7.74 9.52
N ASP A 125 19.66 7.11 8.38
CA ASP A 125 19.37 7.76 7.11
C ASP A 125 17.86 8.00 6.86
N VAL A 126 17.00 7.52 7.75
CA VAL A 126 15.55 7.78 7.71
C VAL A 126 15.28 9.24 8.05
N PHE A 127 14.34 9.89 7.34
CA PHE A 127 13.91 11.27 7.63
C PHE A 127 13.38 11.41 9.06
N GLU A 128 13.86 12.42 9.79
CA GLU A 128 13.50 12.62 11.20
C GLU A 128 12.00 12.84 11.42
N TYR A 129 11.34 13.55 10.51
CA TYR A 129 9.90 13.75 10.56
C TYR A 129 9.13 12.42 10.59
N LEU A 130 9.53 11.45 9.77
CA LEU A 130 8.90 10.14 9.68
C LEU A 130 9.16 9.25 10.91
N LYS A 131 10.34 9.36 11.53
CA LYS A 131 10.68 8.59 12.75
C LYS A 131 9.75 8.88 13.91
N SER A 132 9.15 10.08 13.95
CA SER A 132 8.26 10.53 15.02
C SER A 132 6.79 10.58 14.63
N ALA A 133 6.44 10.15 13.42
CA ALA A 133 5.08 10.22 12.91
C ALA A 133 4.08 9.45 13.80
N ASN A 134 3.02 10.12 14.25
CA ASN A 134 1.78 9.55 14.83
C ASN A 134 1.93 8.32 15.76
N GLY A 135 2.72 8.44 16.83
CA GLY A 135 2.89 7.33 17.78
C GLY A 135 3.90 6.27 17.34
N ALA A 136 4.64 6.52 16.27
CA ALA A 136 5.79 5.72 15.87
C ALA A 136 6.82 5.62 16.99
N ASN A 137 7.02 6.72 17.72
CA ASN A 137 7.80 6.76 18.96
C ASN A 137 6.89 7.10 20.14
N ALA A 138 6.83 6.23 21.13
CA ALA A 138 6.05 6.42 22.34
C ALA A 138 6.70 5.73 23.52
N ASP A 139 6.60 6.36 24.70
CA ASP A 139 7.18 5.85 25.95
C ASP A 139 8.70 5.58 25.85
N GLY A 140 9.43 6.36 25.02
CA GLY A 140 10.84 6.20 24.77
C GLY A 140 11.21 4.99 23.90
N GLN A 141 10.24 4.34 23.27
CA GLN A 141 10.42 3.18 22.41
C GLN A 141 9.92 3.45 20.99
N GLN A 142 10.57 2.82 20.01
CA GLN A 142 10.12 2.84 18.63
C GLN A 142 9.18 1.66 18.35
N TRP A 143 8.04 1.92 17.67
CA TRP A 143 7.00 0.94 17.39
C TRP A 143 6.74 0.75 15.90
N PHE A 144 7.37 1.58 15.08
CA PHE A 144 7.12 1.66 13.66
C PHE A 144 8.39 2.06 12.91
N VAL A 145 8.70 1.35 11.85
CA VAL A 145 9.78 1.66 10.92
C VAL A 145 9.13 2.22 9.65
N PRO A 146 9.14 3.55 9.45
CA PRO A 146 8.58 4.11 8.23
C PRO A 146 9.40 3.63 7.02
N VAL A 147 8.71 3.24 5.95
CA VAL A 147 9.34 2.75 4.72
C VAL A 147 8.96 3.61 3.54
N ASP A 148 7.69 3.92 3.40
CA ASP A 148 7.16 4.68 2.29
C ASP A 148 6.22 5.80 2.75
N TRP A 149 6.02 6.77 1.86
CA TRP A 149 5.12 7.89 2.05
C TRP A 149 4.56 8.37 0.73
N GLY A 150 3.42 8.98 0.81
CA GLY A 150 2.74 9.55 -0.34
C GLY A 150 1.57 10.43 0.05
N ASN A 151 0.68 10.59 -0.90
CA ASN A 151 -0.53 11.37 -0.69
C ASN A 151 -1.71 10.78 -1.46
N THR A 152 -2.92 11.12 -0.99
CA THR A 152 -4.18 10.79 -1.63
C THR A 152 -4.84 12.08 -2.09
N SER A 153 -5.26 12.09 -3.35
CA SER A 153 -6.01 13.20 -3.95
C SER A 153 -6.95 12.70 -5.06
N VAL A 154 -7.46 13.60 -5.87
CA VAL A 154 -8.32 13.26 -7.01
C VAL A 154 -7.47 13.12 -8.26
N VAL A 155 -7.54 11.94 -8.90
CA VAL A 155 -7.12 11.76 -10.29
C VAL A 155 -8.34 11.90 -11.20
N TYR A 156 -8.16 12.59 -12.34
CA TYR A 156 -9.25 12.77 -13.32
C TYR A 156 -8.74 12.78 -14.75
N ARG A 157 -9.62 12.40 -15.68
CA ARG A 157 -9.39 12.43 -17.13
C ARG A 157 -9.53 13.87 -17.63
N THR A 158 -8.42 14.44 -18.13
CA THR A 158 -8.37 15.84 -18.60
C THR A 158 -9.15 16.09 -19.88
N ASP A 159 -9.38 15.05 -20.67
CA ASP A 159 -10.16 15.07 -21.91
C ASP A 159 -11.68 14.87 -21.69
N LEU A 160 -12.10 14.43 -20.51
CA LEU A 160 -13.50 14.11 -20.19
C LEU A 160 -14.09 14.98 -19.07
N VAL A 161 -13.25 15.64 -18.28
CA VAL A 161 -13.66 16.42 -17.10
C VAL A 161 -13.27 17.88 -17.25
N ASP A 162 -14.24 18.76 -17.19
CA ASP A 162 -14.03 20.22 -17.13
C ASP A 162 -13.89 20.65 -15.67
N VAL A 163 -12.65 20.81 -15.22
CA VAL A 163 -12.29 21.24 -13.87
C VAL A 163 -12.23 22.77 -13.84
N LYS A 164 -13.00 23.39 -12.94
CA LYS A 164 -12.97 24.84 -12.72
C LYS A 164 -12.19 25.24 -11.47
N GLU A 165 -12.12 24.34 -10.51
CA GLU A 165 -11.42 24.53 -9.26
C GLU A 165 -10.98 23.13 -8.74
N ASP A 166 -9.76 23.06 -8.22
CA ASP A 166 -9.27 21.85 -7.55
C ASP A 166 -9.97 21.69 -6.20
N SER A 167 -10.83 20.69 -6.11
CA SER A 167 -11.65 20.42 -4.92
C SER A 167 -12.10 18.97 -4.90
N TRP A 168 -12.18 18.39 -3.72
CA TRP A 168 -12.78 17.08 -3.51
C TRP A 168 -14.24 17.02 -3.95
N THR A 169 -14.93 18.16 -4.07
CA THR A 169 -16.34 18.25 -4.50
C THR A 169 -16.58 17.69 -5.90
N ILE A 170 -15.55 17.54 -6.75
CA ILE A 170 -15.66 16.89 -8.06
C ILE A 170 -16.23 15.48 -7.95
N LEU A 171 -15.95 14.76 -6.85
CA LEU A 171 -16.48 13.42 -6.60
C LEU A 171 -17.96 13.42 -6.17
N TRP A 172 -18.61 14.60 -6.13
CA TRP A 172 -20.06 14.82 -5.92
C TRP A 172 -20.70 15.55 -7.10
N ASP A 173 -19.98 15.72 -8.22
CA ASP A 173 -20.51 16.47 -9.37
C ASP A 173 -21.53 15.63 -10.15
N GLN A 174 -22.76 16.10 -10.17
CA GLN A 174 -23.88 15.44 -10.84
C GLN A 174 -23.69 15.28 -12.37
N ARG A 175 -22.82 16.11 -12.98
CA ARG A 175 -22.48 15.99 -14.41
C ARG A 175 -21.84 14.64 -14.74
N TYR A 176 -21.15 14.04 -13.75
CA TYR A 176 -20.43 12.79 -13.92
C TYR A 176 -21.08 11.61 -13.20
N LYS A 177 -22.40 11.68 -12.95
CA LYS A 177 -23.16 10.62 -12.29
C LYS A 177 -22.92 9.26 -12.97
N GLY A 178 -22.58 8.26 -12.15
CA GLY A 178 -22.28 6.89 -12.60
C GLY A 178 -20.89 6.74 -13.24
N LYS A 179 -20.06 7.77 -13.16
CA LYS A 179 -18.68 7.78 -13.70
C LYS A 179 -17.64 8.25 -12.67
N LEU A 180 -17.98 8.24 -11.41
CA LEU A 180 -17.09 8.60 -10.31
C LEU A 180 -16.75 7.35 -9.50
N SER A 181 -15.63 7.40 -8.78
CA SER A 181 -15.23 6.36 -7.84
C SER A 181 -14.52 6.95 -6.63
N ILE A 182 -14.50 6.22 -5.51
CA ILE A 182 -13.75 6.57 -4.30
C ILE A 182 -13.29 5.27 -3.64
N GLY A 183 -12.21 5.32 -2.85
CA GLY A 183 -11.68 4.15 -2.16
C GLY A 183 -12.61 3.61 -1.07
N VAL A 184 -12.51 2.31 -0.80
CA VAL A 184 -13.19 1.66 0.35
C VAL A 184 -12.51 1.96 1.67
N ASP A 185 -11.25 2.41 1.68
CA ASP A 185 -10.57 2.75 2.93
C ASP A 185 -11.30 3.91 3.62
N ILE A 186 -11.97 3.55 4.72
CA ILE A 186 -12.77 4.50 5.48
C ILE A 186 -11.91 5.62 6.09
N THR A 187 -10.63 5.37 6.33
CA THR A 187 -9.73 6.39 6.90
C THR A 187 -9.64 7.60 5.97
N ASP A 188 -9.28 7.37 4.71
CA ASP A 188 -9.19 8.44 3.72
C ASP A 188 -10.58 8.98 3.38
N THR A 189 -11.54 8.09 3.09
CA THR A 189 -12.89 8.48 2.64
C THR A 189 -13.64 9.28 3.70
N ALA A 190 -13.56 8.90 4.99
CA ALA A 190 -14.20 9.68 6.05
C ALA A 190 -13.54 11.06 6.24
N VAL A 191 -12.21 11.13 6.14
CA VAL A 191 -11.48 12.41 6.23
C VAL A 191 -11.85 13.33 5.07
N ILE A 192 -11.88 12.83 3.83
CA ILE A 192 -12.33 13.62 2.66
C ILE A 192 -13.72 14.21 2.91
N VAL A 193 -14.66 13.39 3.38
CA VAL A 193 -16.03 13.83 3.61
C VAL A 193 -16.12 14.77 4.80
N ALA A 194 -15.35 14.53 5.87
CA ALA A 194 -15.27 15.41 7.03
C ALA A 194 -14.78 16.81 6.64
N LEU A 195 -13.76 16.91 5.78
CA LEU A 195 -13.29 18.17 5.23
C LEU A 195 -14.39 18.90 4.45
N LEU A 196 -15.13 18.20 3.60
CA LEU A 196 -16.22 18.77 2.80
C LEU A 196 -17.42 19.21 3.65
N THR A 197 -17.65 18.60 4.79
CA THR A 197 -18.72 18.94 5.72
C THR A 197 -18.29 19.99 6.76
N GLY A 198 -17.03 20.40 6.73
CA GLY A 198 -16.49 21.42 7.63
C GLY A 198 -16.29 20.92 9.07
N ALA A 199 -16.01 19.63 9.26
CA ALA A 199 -15.66 19.07 10.56
C ALA A 199 -14.42 19.79 11.12
N LYS A 200 -14.47 20.14 12.40
CA LYS A 200 -13.40 20.88 13.07
C LYS A 200 -12.11 20.07 13.16
N ASP A 201 -12.25 18.77 13.43
CA ASP A 201 -11.18 17.80 13.41
C ASP A 201 -11.64 16.55 12.63
N PRO A 202 -11.12 16.32 11.40
CA PRO A 202 -11.57 15.21 10.57
C PRO A 202 -11.23 13.83 11.14
N TYR A 203 -10.32 13.76 12.13
CA TYR A 203 -9.93 12.52 12.81
C TYR A 203 -10.61 12.32 14.18
N ASP A 204 -11.39 13.32 14.66
CA ASP A 204 -12.17 13.22 15.91
C ASP A 204 -13.52 13.92 15.73
N PRO A 205 -14.33 13.55 14.72
CA PRO A 205 -15.61 14.20 14.48
C PRO A 205 -16.61 13.96 15.63
N THR A 206 -17.38 14.98 15.94
CA THR A 206 -18.51 14.88 16.87
C THR A 206 -19.66 14.05 16.27
N ASP A 207 -20.61 13.61 17.09
CA ASP A 207 -21.77 12.86 16.60
C ASP A 207 -22.59 13.63 15.55
N ALA A 208 -22.70 14.95 15.69
CA ALA A 208 -23.35 15.80 14.69
C ALA A 208 -22.58 15.87 13.37
N GLU A 209 -21.24 15.94 13.43
CA GLU A 209 -20.37 15.87 12.25
C GLU A 209 -20.43 14.48 11.59
N ILE A 210 -20.48 13.39 12.37
CA ILE A 210 -20.67 12.03 11.84
C ILE A 210 -22.02 11.92 11.09
N ALA A 211 -23.08 12.51 11.61
CA ALA A 211 -24.36 12.55 10.90
C ALA A 211 -24.29 13.34 9.58
N ALA A 212 -23.54 14.45 9.54
CA ALA A 212 -23.28 15.22 8.33
C ALA A 212 -22.43 14.42 7.32
N ILE A 213 -21.40 13.71 7.79
CA ILE A 213 -20.56 12.80 6.99
C ILE A 213 -21.44 11.73 6.35
N ARG A 214 -22.30 11.05 7.14
CA ARG A 214 -23.26 10.05 6.62
C ARG A 214 -24.13 10.62 5.51
N ALA A 215 -24.73 11.79 5.74
CA ALA A 215 -25.60 12.41 4.75
C ALA A 215 -24.85 12.70 3.45
N LYS A 216 -23.62 13.20 3.55
CA LYS A 216 -22.77 13.54 2.41
C LYS A 216 -22.32 12.28 1.63
N MET A 217 -21.99 11.18 2.32
CA MET A 217 -21.70 9.88 1.67
C MET A 217 -22.95 9.31 0.98
N THR A 218 -24.12 9.43 1.61
CA THR A 218 -25.41 8.98 1.01
C THR A 218 -25.73 9.78 -0.26
N GLU A 219 -25.46 11.09 -0.28
CA GLU A 219 -25.59 11.94 -1.47
C GLU A 219 -24.64 11.47 -2.60
N GLN A 220 -23.43 11.05 -2.27
CA GLN A 220 -22.42 10.62 -3.24
C GLN A 220 -22.75 9.26 -3.88
N LYS A 221 -23.25 8.30 -3.10
CA LYS A 221 -23.41 6.91 -3.52
C LYS A 221 -24.04 6.74 -4.92
N PRO A 222 -25.17 7.41 -5.27
CA PRO A 222 -25.78 7.27 -6.59
C PRO A 222 -24.95 7.89 -7.74
N LEU A 223 -23.89 8.61 -7.43
CA LEU A 223 -22.97 9.22 -8.39
C LEU A 223 -21.80 8.29 -8.73
N LEU A 224 -21.49 7.36 -7.84
CA LEU A 224 -20.38 6.45 -8.00
C LEU A 224 -20.74 5.33 -8.99
N ARG A 225 -19.74 4.90 -9.74
CA ARG A 225 -19.77 3.67 -10.54
C ARG A 225 -19.51 2.47 -9.64
N PHE A 226 -18.50 2.60 -8.75
CA PHE A 226 -18.14 1.63 -7.72
C PHE A 226 -17.28 2.30 -6.62
N TYR A 227 -17.11 1.59 -5.51
CA TYR A 227 -16.05 1.84 -4.54
C TYR A 227 -14.88 0.93 -4.89
N TRP A 228 -13.66 1.47 -5.03
CA TRP A 228 -12.50 0.65 -5.36
C TRP A 228 -11.77 0.17 -4.09
N SER A 229 -11.35 -1.09 -4.08
CA SER A 229 -10.48 -1.71 -3.08
C SER A 229 -9.12 -2.10 -3.66
N ASP A 230 -9.00 -2.07 -4.98
CA ASP A 230 -7.78 -2.35 -5.74
C ASP A 230 -7.52 -1.22 -6.73
N GLU A 231 -6.35 -0.59 -6.59
CA GLU A 231 -5.96 0.57 -7.39
C GLU A 231 -5.87 0.23 -8.89
N THR A 232 -5.45 -1.01 -9.23
CA THR A 232 -5.38 -1.47 -10.62
C THR A 232 -6.75 -1.45 -11.30
N THR A 233 -7.80 -1.86 -10.57
CA THR A 233 -9.19 -1.82 -11.08
C THR A 233 -9.63 -0.38 -11.34
N MET A 234 -9.30 0.55 -10.46
CA MET A 234 -9.58 1.98 -10.62
C MET A 234 -8.83 2.56 -11.83
N GLU A 235 -7.54 2.23 -12.00
CA GLU A 235 -6.72 2.67 -13.13
C GLU A 235 -7.27 2.14 -14.48
N GLN A 236 -7.68 0.88 -14.53
CA GLN A 236 -8.30 0.30 -15.72
C GLN A 236 -9.62 1.00 -16.09
N ALA A 237 -10.43 1.34 -15.10
CA ALA A 237 -11.68 2.06 -15.30
C ALA A 237 -11.46 3.50 -15.79
N LEU A 238 -10.41 4.19 -15.31
CA LEU A 238 -9.98 5.49 -15.83
C LEU A 238 -9.44 5.38 -17.26
N THR A 239 -8.65 4.35 -17.54
CA THR A 239 -8.08 4.10 -18.87
C THR A 239 -9.16 3.89 -19.91
N SER A 240 -10.17 3.08 -19.59
CA SER A 240 -11.30 2.80 -20.50
C SER A 240 -12.32 3.95 -20.59
N GLY A 241 -12.29 4.92 -19.66
CA GLY A 241 -13.31 5.97 -19.53
C GLY A 241 -14.61 5.48 -18.88
N GLU A 242 -14.62 4.31 -18.25
CA GLU A 242 -15.74 3.82 -17.42
C GLU A 242 -15.97 4.75 -16.24
N ILE A 243 -14.88 5.25 -15.63
CA ILE A 243 -14.92 6.37 -14.70
C ILE A 243 -14.09 7.53 -15.26
N VAL A 244 -14.38 8.74 -14.79
CA VAL A 244 -13.70 9.96 -15.26
C VAL A 244 -12.94 10.67 -14.15
N ALA A 245 -13.28 10.41 -12.88
CA ALA A 245 -12.56 10.91 -11.71
C ALA A 245 -12.69 9.93 -10.53
N SER A 246 -11.66 9.88 -9.72
CA SER A 246 -11.59 9.04 -8.51
C SER A 246 -10.66 9.63 -7.47
N SER A 247 -10.85 9.30 -6.19
CA SER A 247 -9.72 9.36 -5.25
C SER A 247 -8.65 8.37 -5.69
N ALA A 248 -7.40 8.70 -5.50
CA ALA A 248 -6.27 7.83 -5.84
C ALA A 248 -5.04 8.19 -5.02
N TRP A 249 -4.14 7.25 -4.87
CA TRP A 249 -2.80 7.52 -4.38
C TRP A 249 -1.94 8.11 -5.50
N ASN A 250 -0.93 8.88 -5.15
CA ASN A 250 -0.12 9.64 -6.13
C ASN A 250 0.56 8.75 -7.18
N GLY A 251 0.92 7.51 -6.86
CA GLY A 251 1.53 6.56 -7.79
C GLY A 251 0.66 6.22 -9.02
N ALA A 252 -0.66 6.16 -8.85
CA ALA A 252 -1.60 5.88 -9.95
C ALA A 252 -1.46 6.87 -11.11
N VAL A 253 -1.22 8.13 -10.79
CA VAL A 253 -1.09 9.18 -11.83
C VAL A 253 0.12 8.94 -12.73
N ALA A 254 1.26 8.56 -12.13
CA ALA A 254 2.46 8.24 -12.87
C ALA A 254 2.24 7.05 -13.80
N ARG A 255 1.65 5.97 -13.30
CA ARG A 255 1.35 4.76 -14.09
C ARG A 255 0.36 5.04 -15.22
N LEU A 256 -0.71 5.81 -14.95
CA LEU A 256 -1.68 6.19 -15.98
C LEU A 256 -1.06 7.07 -17.07
N LYS A 257 -0.22 8.05 -16.71
CA LYS A 257 0.49 8.88 -17.68
C LYS A 257 1.46 8.06 -18.52
N ALA A 258 2.23 7.15 -17.91
CA ALA A 258 3.13 6.24 -18.62
C ALA A 258 2.37 5.33 -19.61
N ALA A 259 1.12 4.95 -19.29
CA ALA A 259 0.22 4.23 -20.19
C ALA A 259 -0.43 5.13 -21.26
N GLY A 260 -0.10 6.42 -21.32
CA GLY A 260 -0.64 7.37 -22.31
C GLY A 260 -2.06 7.86 -22.00
N VAL A 261 -2.55 7.64 -20.79
CA VAL A 261 -3.90 8.10 -20.37
C VAL A 261 -3.83 9.60 -20.02
N PRO A 262 -4.70 10.45 -20.59
CA PRO A 262 -4.68 11.88 -20.33
C PRO A 262 -5.30 12.19 -18.96
N VAL A 263 -4.50 12.11 -17.91
CA VAL A 263 -4.92 12.38 -16.53
C VAL A 263 -4.16 13.53 -15.89
N ALA A 264 -4.80 14.15 -14.91
CA ALA A 264 -4.15 15.08 -13.98
C ALA A 264 -4.52 14.74 -12.54
N TYR A 265 -3.74 15.27 -11.60
CA TYR A 265 -3.88 15.07 -10.17
C TYR A 265 -4.16 16.42 -9.51
N MET A 266 -5.22 16.51 -8.74
CA MET A 266 -5.65 17.76 -8.13
C MET A 266 -4.82 18.14 -6.91
N LYS A 267 -4.81 19.44 -6.61
CA LYS A 267 -4.42 19.98 -5.28
C LYS A 267 -5.67 20.57 -4.63
N PRO A 268 -6.54 19.73 -4.02
CA PRO A 268 -7.80 20.20 -3.49
C PRO A 268 -7.61 21.34 -2.48
N LYS A 269 -8.42 22.38 -2.60
CA LYS A 269 -8.38 23.53 -1.68
C LYS A 269 -8.69 23.16 -0.22
N GLU A 270 -9.40 22.06 -0.01
CA GLU A 270 -9.69 21.50 1.31
C GLU A 270 -8.47 20.81 1.93
N GLY A 271 -7.42 20.56 1.14
CA GLY A 271 -6.19 19.91 1.52
C GLY A 271 -6.00 18.54 0.86
N ILE A 272 -4.73 18.19 0.65
CA ILE A 272 -4.31 16.87 0.17
C ILE A 272 -4.08 15.97 1.40
N LEU A 273 -4.50 14.72 1.33
CA LEU A 273 -4.23 13.77 2.40
C LEU A 273 -2.82 13.23 2.22
N CYS A 274 -2.04 13.21 3.29
CA CYS A 274 -0.68 12.68 3.29
C CYS A 274 -0.58 11.50 4.24
N TRP A 275 0.19 10.49 3.86
CA TRP A 275 0.38 9.28 4.65
C TRP A 275 1.83 8.83 4.65
N ALA A 276 2.19 8.04 5.65
CA ALA A 276 3.42 7.27 5.71
C ALA A 276 3.09 5.88 6.22
N CYS A 277 3.52 4.87 5.47
CA CYS A 277 3.34 3.49 5.84
C CYS A 277 4.70 2.82 6.08
N GLY A 278 4.70 1.67 6.70
CA GLY A 278 5.95 1.02 7.08
C GLY A 278 5.73 -0.19 7.98
N LEU A 279 6.76 -0.65 8.63
CA LEU A 279 6.80 -1.95 9.26
C LEU A 279 6.62 -1.86 10.77
N THR A 280 5.87 -2.82 11.30
CA THR A 280 5.74 -3.05 12.74
C THR A 280 6.16 -4.47 13.07
N LEU A 281 6.77 -4.66 14.24
CA LEU A 281 7.06 -5.97 14.76
C LEU A 281 5.87 -6.45 15.60
N ILE A 282 5.29 -7.59 15.22
CA ILE A 282 4.07 -8.11 15.87
C ILE A 282 4.43 -8.81 17.17
N ALA A 283 3.62 -8.60 18.20
CA ALA A 283 3.78 -9.27 19.49
C ALA A 283 3.72 -10.80 19.31
N GLY A 284 4.73 -11.50 19.79
CA GLY A 284 4.86 -12.94 19.62
C GLY A 284 5.45 -13.39 18.28
N ALA A 285 6.06 -12.47 17.50
CA ALA A 285 6.85 -12.81 16.33
C ALA A 285 7.86 -13.92 16.63
N LYS A 286 7.98 -14.89 15.73
CA LYS A 286 8.85 -16.08 15.90
C LYS A 286 10.20 -15.86 15.24
N GLU A 287 10.19 -15.29 14.03
CA GLU A 287 11.37 -15.07 13.21
C GLU A 287 11.92 -13.65 13.39
N VAL A 288 12.15 -13.24 14.66
CA VAL A 288 12.53 -11.86 15.03
C VAL A 288 13.79 -11.39 14.30
N ASP A 289 14.84 -12.23 14.20
CA ASP A 289 16.08 -11.84 13.52
C ASP A 289 15.86 -11.60 12.03
N LYS A 290 15.07 -12.47 11.37
CA LYS A 290 14.69 -12.29 9.96
C LYS A 290 13.74 -11.10 9.76
N ALA A 291 12.91 -10.78 10.75
CA ALA A 291 12.07 -9.60 10.73
C ALA A 291 12.92 -8.31 10.68
N TYR A 292 13.98 -8.22 11.49
CA TYR A 292 14.92 -7.11 11.43
C TYR A 292 15.69 -7.05 10.11
N ASP A 293 16.12 -8.21 9.59
CA ASP A 293 16.79 -8.27 8.29
C ASP A 293 15.86 -7.78 7.15
N LEU A 294 14.57 -8.10 7.21
CA LEU A 294 13.58 -7.62 6.26
C LEU A 294 13.36 -6.10 6.41
N MET A 295 13.19 -5.62 7.64
CA MET A 295 13.03 -4.18 7.93
C MET A 295 14.23 -3.38 7.41
N ASP A 296 15.46 -3.84 7.67
CA ASP A 296 16.66 -3.15 7.22
C ASP A 296 16.85 -3.22 5.70
N ALA A 297 16.51 -4.36 5.08
CA ALA A 297 16.53 -4.52 3.62
C ALA A 297 15.53 -3.60 2.90
N MET A 298 14.35 -3.36 3.51
CA MET A 298 13.35 -2.44 2.96
C MET A 298 13.72 -0.96 3.19
N LEU A 299 14.63 -0.66 4.12
CA LEU A 299 15.21 0.67 4.29
C LEU A 299 16.43 0.93 3.39
N ASP A 300 16.93 -0.07 2.65
CA ASP A 300 18.06 0.09 1.74
C ASP A 300 17.72 1.11 0.63
N PRO A 301 18.63 2.07 0.32
CA PRO A 301 18.39 3.05 -0.74
C PRO A 301 18.06 2.44 -2.10
N ALA A 302 18.60 1.26 -2.44
CA ALA A 302 18.29 0.58 -3.71
C ALA A 302 16.87 0.01 -3.73
N ALA A 303 16.38 -0.52 -2.59
CA ALA A 303 14.98 -0.89 -2.43
C ALA A 303 14.06 0.34 -2.59
N GLY A 304 14.46 1.46 -2.00
CA GLY A 304 13.78 2.73 -2.15
C GLY A 304 13.79 3.25 -3.59
N GLN A 305 14.89 3.14 -4.31
CA GLN A 305 14.95 3.51 -5.73
C GLN A 305 13.92 2.73 -6.55
N TRP A 306 13.82 1.42 -6.31
CA TRP A 306 12.80 0.59 -6.95
C TRP A 306 11.39 1.08 -6.61
N LEU A 307 11.10 1.33 -5.32
CA LEU A 307 9.79 1.81 -4.88
C LEU A 307 9.40 3.13 -5.56
N VAL A 308 10.31 4.10 -5.59
CA VAL A 308 10.07 5.40 -6.22
C VAL A 308 9.77 5.23 -7.71
N THR A 309 10.59 4.46 -8.43
CA THR A 309 10.48 4.35 -9.88
C THR A 309 9.36 3.41 -10.35
N ALA A 310 9.04 2.36 -9.58
CA ALA A 310 8.01 1.37 -9.93
C ALA A 310 6.61 1.77 -9.42
N ASN A 311 6.52 2.26 -8.18
CA ASN A 311 5.24 2.55 -7.54
C ASN A 311 4.90 4.05 -7.50
N GLY A 312 5.89 4.94 -7.71
CA GLY A 312 5.68 6.38 -7.68
C GLY A 312 5.48 6.94 -6.26
N TYR A 313 5.87 6.19 -5.21
CA TYR A 313 5.83 6.63 -3.82
C TYR A 313 7.18 7.12 -3.34
N GLY A 314 7.20 7.99 -2.34
CA GLY A 314 8.43 8.40 -1.71
C GLY A 314 8.95 7.33 -0.74
N HIS A 315 10.26 7.26 -0.55
CA HIS A 315 10.90 6.35 0.37
C HIS A 315 11.39 7.08 1.62
N SER A 316 11.42 6.39 2.76
CA SER A 316 11.79 7.00 4.04
C SER A 316 13.30 7.27 4.19
N ASN A 317 14.16 6.55 3.47
CA ASN A 317 15.60 6.76 3.49
C ASN A 317 16.00 7.90 2.54
N LYS A 318 16.59 8.96 3.10
CA LYS A 318 17.02 10.16 2.35
C LYS A 318 18.03 9.88 1.23
N LYS A 319 18.88 8.86 1.38
CA LYS A 319 19.87 8.46 0.37
C LYS A 319 19.26 7.84 -0.89
N THR A 320 18.01 7.40 -0.83
CA THR A 320 17.26 6.94 -2.00
C THR A 320 17.22 8.01 -3.08
N PHE A 321 17.03 9.27 -2.69
CA PHE A 321 16.87 10.38 -3.60
C PHE A 321 18.17 10.83 -4.28
N ASP A 322 19.31 10.29 -3.85
CA ASP A 322 20.59 10.41 -4.57
C ASP A 322 20.69 9.41 -5.74
N LEU A 323 19.86 8.36 -5.74
CA LEU A 323 19.80 7.31 -6.77
C LEU A 323 18.73 7.57 -7.84
N VAL A 324 17.87 8.56 -7.66
CA VAL A 324 16.77 8.90 -8.59
C VAL A 324 17.05 10.29 -9.18
N ASP A 325 16.99 10.42 -10.49
CA ASP A 325 17.23 11.69 -11.15
C ASP A 325 16.12 12.72 -10.91
N ASP A 326 16.49 14.00 -10.98
CA ASP A 326 15.58 15.11 -10.68
C ASP A 326 14.38 15.19 -11.66
N ALA A 327 14.54 14.73 -12.91
CA ALA A 327 13.46 14.73 -13.88
C ALA A 327 12.38 13.70 -13.50
N THR A 328 12.80 12.50 -13.10
CA THR A 328 11.91 11.46 -12.60
C THR A 328 11.17 11.92 -11.33
N LEU A 329 11.88 12.52 -10.36
CA LEU A 329 11.24 13.06 -9.15
C LEU A 329 10.22 14.15 -9.46
N ALA A 330 10.54 15.05 -10.38
CA ALA A 330 9.64 16.12 -10.80
C ALA A 330 8.38 15.56 -11.52
N GLU A 331 8.53 14.55 -12.35
CA GLU A 331 7.41 13.87 -13.02
C GLU A 331 6.47 13.20 -12.02
N LEU A 332 7.05 12.56 -10.98
CA LEU A 332 6.31 11.90 -9.91
C LEU A 332 5.75 12.91 -8.88
N GLY A 333 6.19 14.17 -8.92
CA GLY A 333 5.80 15.18 -7.93
C GLY A 333 6.36 14.91 -6.53
N LEU A 334 7.49 14.21 -6.44
CA LEU A 334 8.12 13.83 -5.19
C LEU A 334 9.28 14.78 -4.85
N PRO A 335 9.22 15.50 -3.70
CA PRO A 335 10.36 16.27 -3.21
C PRO A 335 11.45 15.35 -2.65
N LYS A 336 12.71 15.78 -2.70
CA LYS A 336 13.83 15.07 -2.07
C LYS A 336 13.73 15.02 -0.54
N ASP A 337 13.11 16.03 0.06
CA ASP A 337 12.75 16.07 1.49
C ASP A 337 11.24 16.20 1.60
N PRO A 338 10.53 15.21 2.16
CA PRO A 338 9.09 15.22 2.27
C PRO A 338 8.55 16.10 3.41
N THR A 339 9.41 16.63 4.27
CA THR A 339 9.01 17.24 5.54
C THR A 339 8.00 18.39 5.36
N GLU A 340 8.26 19.29 4.40
CA GLU A 340 7.34 20.38 4.12
C GLU A 340 5.99 19.88 3.57
N MET A 341 6.02 18.96 2.61
CA MET A 341 4.83 18.40 1.99
C MET A 341 3.96 17.68 3.02
N LEU A 342 4.57 16.80 3.82
CA LEU A 342 3.86 15.98 4.81
C LEU A 342 3.35 16.83 5.98
N SER A 343 4.08 17.88 6.39
CA SER A 343 3.67 18.75 7.49
C SER A 343 2.63 19.80 7.10
N SER A 344 2.58 20.22 5.84
CA SER A 344 1.60 21.19 5.33
C SER A 344 0.30 20.54 4.85
N GLY A 345 0.32 19.25 4.53
CA GLY A 345 -0.85 18.47 4.17
C GLY A 345 -1.64 17.99 5.38
N ILE A 346 -2.73 17.27 5.10
CA ILE A 346 -3.53 16.60 6.14
C ILE A 346 -2.91 15.24 6.39
N PHE A 347 -1.95 15.21 7.31
CA PHE A 347 -1.21 13.99 7.59
C PHE A 347 -2.07 12.97 8.34
N SER A 348 -2.11 11.73 7.82
CA SER A 348 -2.89 10.62 8.37
C SER A 348 -2.48 10.36 9.82
N ARG A 349 -3.44 10.32 10.72
CA ARG A 349 -3.29 10.03 12.13
C ARG A 349 -4.45 9.17 12.64
N GLU A 350 -4.37 8.71 13.87
CA GLU A 350 -5.41 7.89 14.48
C GLU A 350 -6.78 8.58 14.41
N ASN A 351 -7.75 7.89 13.83
CA ASN A 351 -9.14 8.33 13.84
C ASN A 351 -9.83 7.73 15.06
N LYS A 352 -10.19 8.58 16.03
CA LYS A 352 -10.79 8.16 17.30
C LYS A 352 -12.19 7.59 17.15
N LYS A 353 -12.83 7.81 16.01
CA LYS A 353 -14.20 7.37 15.72
C LYS A 353 -14.25 6.27 14.66
N ILE A 354 -13.12 5.62 14.36
CA ILE A 354 -12.98 4.70 13.24
C ILE A 354 -14.03 3.58 13.24
N ASP A 355 -14.32 2.98 14.40
CA ASP A 355 -15.29 1.87 14.50
C ASP A 355 -16.71 2.33 14.16
N VAL A 356 -17.08 3.56 14.58
CA VAL A 356 -18.39 4.17 14.29
C VAL A 356 -18.49 4.54 12.81
N LEU A 357 -17.42 5.10 12.26
CA LEU A 357 -17.35 5.51 10.86
C LEU A 357 -17.37 4.29 9.92
N GLN A 358 -16.64 3.24 10.27
CA GLN A 358 -16.63 1.99 9.50
C GLN A 358 -18.05 1.40 9.40
N LYS A 359 -18.71 1.21 10.54
CA LYS A 359 -20.08 0.70 10.56
C LYS A 359 -21.06 1.59 9.75
N MET A 360 -20.93 2.90 9.92
CA MET A 360 -21.75 3.86 9.19
C MET A 360 -21.53 3.76 7.67
N PHE A 361 -20.28 3.60 7.24
CA PHE A 361 -19.92 3.47 5.83
C PHE A 361 -20.47 2.18 5.23
N GLU A 362 -20.33 1.05 5.92
CA GLU A 362 -20.93 -0.23 5.50
C GLU A 362 -22.45 -0.12 5.32
N GLU A 363 -23.15 0.55 6.24
CA GLU A 363 -24.59 0.83 6.12
C GLU A 363 -24.92 1.70 4.89
N VAL A 364 -24.09 2.72 4.60
CA VAL A 364 -24.26 3.55 3.41
C VAL A 364 -24.01 2.74 2.14
N GLN A 365 -23.00 1.89 2.12
CA GLN A 365 -22.71 1.03 0.96
C GLN A 365 -23.84 0.02 0.70
N ALA A 366 -24.49 -0.48 1.73
CA ALA A 366 -25.58 -1.47 1.65
C ALA A 366 -26.96 -0.88 1.31
N SER A 367 -27.17 0.44 1.46
CA SER A 367 -28.47 1.13 1.32
C SER A 367 -29.02 1.28 -0.11
#